data_02e349305ab34a62ac31a3a0178d1c4b
#
_entry.id   02e349305ab34a62ac31a3a0178d1c4b
#
_cell.length_a   1.000
_cell.length_b   1.000
_cell.length_c   1.000
_cell.angle_alpha   90.00
_cell.angle_beta   90.00
_cell.angle_gamma   90.00
#
_symmetry.space_group_name_H-M   'P 1'
#
loop_
_entity.id
_entity.type
_entity.pdbx_description
1 polymer ?
#
loop_
_entity_poly.entity_id
_entity_poly.type
_entity_poly.pdbx_seq_one_letter_code
_entity_poly.pdbx_strand_id
1 'polypeptide(L)'
;ILNFEKDFENSKIIRLEQNYRSTGNILETASSLISENKERIGKKLWTKDIDGEKVNIINVENDEMEAITIAEKIRKLFENGVIKKEIAILTRASFQFKEIEDRFIKDNIKYRVVGGLKFYERKEIKDAIAYFRILVNKDDNLALERIINNPKRGIGISYISKFNEYANNNNFSLFESLKYH
;
A
#
# COMPACT_ATOMS: atom_id res chain seq x y z
N ILE A 1 -8.27 19.74 -11.14
CA ILE A 1 -7.80 20.69 -10.09
C ILE A 1 -7.01 21.83 -10.73
N LEU A 2 -6.05 21.56 -11.63
CA LEU A 2 -5.20 22.59 -12.27
C LEU A 2 -6.00 23.60 -13.14
N ASN A 3 -7.16 23.24 -13.60
CA ASN A 3 -8.02 24.10 -14.45
C ASN A 3 -9.12 24.82 -13.66
N PHE A 4 -9.16 24.70 -12.34
CA PHE A 4 -10.22 25.24 -11.50
C PHE A 4 -10.41 26.76 -11.69
N GLU A 5 -9.32 27.51 -11.79
CA GLU A 5 -9.39 28.97 -12.04
C GLU A 5 -9.94 29.33 -13.43
N LYS A 6 -9.75 28.42 -14.40
CA LYS A 6 -10.30 28.62 -15.75
C LYS A 6 -11.79 28.26 -15.84
N ASP A 7 -12.20 27.27 -15.04
CA ASP A 7 -13.57 26.74 -15.03
C ASP A 7 -14.50 27.61 -14.17
N PHE A 8 -13.96 28.34 -13.19
CA PHE A 8 -14.72 29.20 -12.27
C PHE A 8 -14.16 30.60 -12.21
N GLU A 9 -14.81 31.53 -12.94
CA GLU A 9 -14.49 32.95 -12.90
C GLU A 9 -14.72 33.48 -11.47
N ASN A 10 -13.83 34.37 -11.00
CA ASN A 10 -13.81 34.91 -9.63
C ASN A 10 -13.41 33.94 -8.50
N SER A 11 -12.85 32.82 -8.81
CA SER A 11 -12.28 31.97 -7.78
C SER A 11 -11.07 32.61 -7.08
N LYS A 12 -10.95 32.46 -5.75
CA LYS A 12 -9.80 32.95 -4.96
C LYS A 12 -8.94 31.79 -4.51
N ILE A 13 -7.70 31.78 -4.94
CA ILE A 13 -6.72 30.79 -4.47
C ILE A 13 -6.04 31.30 -3.21
N ILE A 14 -6.14 30.50 -2.13
CA ILE A 14 -5.40 30.70 -0.89
C ILE A 14 -4.41 29.55 -0.73
N ARG A 15 -3.12 29.87 -0.65
CA ARG A 15 -2.06 28.88 -0.47
C ARG A 15 -1.67 28.80 0.99
N LEU A 16 -1.80 27.59 1.55
CA LEU A 16 -1.31 27.31 2.90
C LEU A 16 0.16 26.86 2.77
N GLU A 17 1.09 27.76 3.03
CA GLU A 17 2.53 27.55 2.78
C GLU A 17 3.31 27.28 4.07
N GLN A 18 2.78 27.66 5.23
CA GLN A 18 3.42 27.37 6.49
C GLN A 18 3.27 25.90 6.86
N ASN A 19 4.38 25.23 7.11
CA ASN A 19 4.44 23.85 7.59
C ASN A 19 4.75 23.82 9.08
N TYR A 20 4.08 22.93 9.80
CA TYR A 20 4.18 22.77 11.26
C TYR A 20 4.67 21.35 11.63
N ARG A 21 5.08 20.56 10.66
CA ARG A 21 5.46 19.16 10.84
C ARG A 21 6.95 18.92 10.77
N SER A 22 7.63 19.59 9.84
CA SER A 22 8.99 19.26 9.44
C SER A 22 9.93 20.45 9.67
N THR A 23 11.18 20.15 9.99
CA THR A 23 12.26 21.11 10.10
C THR A 23 12.65 21.72 8.75
N GLY A 24 13.43 22.81 8.77
CA GLY A 24 13.82 23.57 7.59
C GLY A 24 14.52 22.71 6.53
N ASN A 25 15.53 21.93 6.92
CA ASN A 25 16.30 21.08 6.00
C ASN A 25 15.45 20.02 5.28
N ILE A 26 14.45 19.45 5.97
CA ILE A 26 13.52 18.50 5.34
C ILE A 26 12.65 19.20 4.30
N LEU A 27 12.15 20.41 4.62
CA LEU A 27 11.31 21.18 3.69
C LEU A 27 12.10 21.68 2.48
N GLU A 28 13.34 22.09 2.67
CA GLU A 28 14.21 22.53 1.58
C GLU A 28 14.47 21.37 0.62
N THR A 29 14.87 20.21 1.15
CA THR A 29 15.09 18.99 0.35
C THR A 29 13.84 18.58 -0.42
N ALA A 30 12.70 18.53 0.25
CA ALA A 30 11.42 18.18 -0.38
C ALA A 30 11.00 19.22 -1.44
N SER A 31 11.21 20.51 -1.18
CA SER A 31 10.89 21.59 -2.12
C SER A 31 11.80 21.56 -3.35
N SER A 32 13.08 21.27 -3.17
CA SER A 32 14.05 21.11 -4.28
C SER A 32 13.64 19.94 -5.17
N LEU A 33 13.34 18.79 -4.59
CA LEU A 33 12.91 17.61 -5.36
C LEU A 33 11.62 17.88 -6.15
N ILE A 34 10.61 18.45 -5.50
CA ILE A 34 9.32 18.68 -6.15
C ILE A 34 9.37 19.83 -7.17
N SER A 35 10.37 20.72 -7.12
CA SER A 35 10.54 21.82 -8.09
C SER A 35 10.84 21.32 -9.49
N GLU A 36 11.41 20.13 -9.64
CA GLU A 36 11.66 19.48 -10.92
C GLU A 36 10.36 19.09 -11.65
N ASN A 37 9.24 19.04 -10.94
CA ASN A 37 7.93 18.74 -11.54
C ASN A 37 7.32 20.00 -12.17
N LYS A 38 7.28 20.05 -13.51
CA LYS A 38 6.81 21.21 -14.30
C LYS A 38 5.28 21.44 -14.23
N GLU A 39 4.49 20.42 -13.90
CA GLU A 39 3.03 20.49 -13.88
C GLU A 39 2.46 20.76 -12.48
N ARG A 40 3.10 21.59 -11.67
CA ARG A 40 2.61 21.90 -10.32
C ARG A 40 2.10 23.35 -10.20
N ILE A 41 1.12 23.56 -9.34
CA ILE A 41 0.78 24.88 -8.82
C ILE A 41 1.90 25.31 -7.88
N GLY A 42 2.70 26.31 -8.28
CA GLY A 42 3.87 26.77 -7.52
C GLY A 42 3.52 27.07 -6.06
N LYS A 43 4.15 26.36 -5.14
CA LYS A 43 3.97 26.51 -3.69
C LYS A 43 5.35 26.34 -3.04
N LYS A 44 5.75 27.24 -2.16
CA LYS A 44 7.00 27.15 -1.38
C LYS A 44 6.63 26.96 0.08
N LEU A 45 6.87 25.77 0.60
CA LEU A 45 6.67 25.50 2.01
C LEU A 45 7.78 26.13 2.83
N TRP A 46 7.42 26.72 3.96
CA TRP A 46 8.33 27.27 4.93
C TRP A 46 7.90 26.90 6.36
N THR A 47 8.82 26.95 7.30
CA THR A 47 8.57 26.71 8.72
C THR A 47 9.20 27.79 9.58
N LYS A 48 8.68 27.97 10.77
CA LYS A 48 9.31 28.77 11.86
C LYS A 48 10.18 27.93 12.78
N ASP A 49 10.17 26.62 12.57
CA ASP A 49 10.94 25.68 13.35
C ASP A 49 12.44 25.75 12.99
N ILE A 50 13.26 25.10 13.80
CA ILE A 50 14.73 25.00 13.57
C ILE A 50 15.02 24.30 12.23
N ASP A 51 16.21 24.49 11.70
CA ASP A 51 16.63 23.84 10.46
C ASP A 51 16.72 22.32 10.59
N GLY A 52 17.07 21.83 11.78
CA GLY A 52 17.21 20.40 12.07
C GLY A 52 18.44 19.76 11.41
N GLU A 53 18.48 18.44 11.43
CA GLU A 53 19.55 17.68 10.78
C GLU A 53 19.37 17.68 9.25
N LYS A 54 20.47 17.60 8.53
CA LYS A 54 20.46 17.47 7.07
C LYS A 54 19.96 16.10 6.63
N VAL A 55 19.25 16.06 5.52
CA VAL A 55 18.84 14.81 4.88
C VAL A 55 20.07 14.10 4.32
N ASN A 56 20.21 12.81 4.65
CA ASN A 56 21.32 11.99 4.16
C ASN A 56 20.84 11.10 3.02
N ILE A 57 21.60 11.03 1.94
CA ILE A 57 21.41 10.09 0.83
C ILE A 57 22.47 9.00 0.97
N ILE A 58 22.02 7.75 0.96
CA ILE A 58 22.90 6.58 1.09
C ILE A 58 22.68 5.71 -0.13
N ASN A 59 23.74 5.49 -0.89
CA ASN A 59 23.73 4.55 -2.00
C ASN A 59 24.27 3.20 -1.52
N VAL A 60 23.59 2.15 -1.87
CA VAL A 60 23.96 0.76 -1.57
C VAL A 60 23.93 -0.07 -2.84
N GLU A 61 24.59 -1.23 -2.84
CA GLU A 61 24.78 -2.03 -4.05
C GLU A 61 23.54 -2.84 -4.42
N ASN A 62 22.77 -3.27 -3.42
CA ASN A 62 21.59 -4.13 -3.59
C ASN A 62 20.62 -4.05 -2.40
N ASP A 63 19.49 -4.73 -2.53
CA ASP A 63 18.38 -4.73 -1.55
C ASP A 63 18.82 -5.33 -0.21
N GLU A 64 19.70 -6.34 -0.22
CA GLU A 64 20.23 -6.93 1.01
C GLU A 64 21.09 -5.92 1.78
N MET A 65 21.97 -5.20 1.09
CA MET A 65 22.79 -4.14 1.69
C MET A 65 21.94 -2.96 2.17
N GLU A 66 20.83 -2.65 1.49
CA GLU A 66 19.85 -1.67 1.95
C GLU A 66 19.27 -2.09 3.30
N ALA A 67 18.78 -3.32 3.41
CA ALA A 67 18.20 -3.85 4.64
C ALA A 67 19.20 -3.89 5.80
N ILE A 68 20.46 -4.27 5.54
CA ILE A 68 21.54 -4.25 6.52
C ILE A 68 21.79 -2.82 7.01
N THR A 69 21.95 -1.88 6.09
CA THR A 69 22.24 -0.47 6.40
C THR A 69 21.13 0.16 7.23
N ILE A 70 19.85 -0.14 6.89
CA ILE A 70 18.69 0.30 7.66
C ILE A 70 18.73 -0.26 9.08
N ALA A 71 18.97 -1.57 9.23
CA ALA A 71 19.03 -2.23 10.54
C ALA A 71 20.14 -1.66 11.43
N GLU A 72 21.32 -1.40 10.87
CA GLU A 72 22.44 -0.78 11.60
C GLU A 72 22.14 0.65 12.05
N LYS A 73 21.49 1.46 11.19
CA LYS A 73 21.06 2.80 11.57
C LYS A 73 20.03 2.77 12.69
N ILE A 74 19.10 1.85 12.65
CA ILE A 74 18.09 1.69 13.71
C ILE A 74 18.76 1.33 15.03
N ARG A 75 19.74 0.42 15.03
CA ARG A 75 20.50 0.11 16.25
C ARG A 75 21.18 1.31 16.83
N LYS A 76 21.87 2.09 16.01
CA LYS A 76 22.51 3.37 16.44
C LYS A 76 21.49 4.36 17.02
N LEU A 77 20.30 4.45 16.44
CA LEU A 77 19.22 5.29 16.98
C LEU A 77 18.77 4.80 18.36
N PHE A 78 18.65 3.49 18.56
CA PHE A 78 18.32 2.92 19.87
C PHE A 78 19.40 3.19 20.91
N GLU A 79 20.67 3.03 20.54
CA GLU A 79 21.82 3.37 21.40
C GLU A 79 21.81 4.85 21.82
N ASN A 80 21.33 5.73 20.95
CA ASN A 80 21.16 7.16 21.23
C ASN A 80 19.82 7.48 21.96
N GLY A 81 19.07 6.48 22.41
CA GLY A 81 17.85 6.65 23.19
C GLY A 81 16.58 6.93 22.40
N VAL A 82 16.61 6.85 21.06
CA VAL A 82 15.41 7.03 20.23
C VAL A 82 14.48 5.84 20.43
N ILE A 83 13.22 6.10 20.74
CA ILE A 83 12.24 5.05 20.98
C ILE A 83 11.65 4.53 19.68
N LYS A 84 11.34 3.23 19.65
CA LYS A 84 10.90 2.51 18.43
C LYS A 84 9.74 3.16 17.69
N LYS A 85 8.77 3.72 18.41
CA LYS A 85 7.58 4.36 17.83
C LYS A 85 7.87 5.67 17.08
N GLU A 86 9.07 6.22 17.25
CA GLU A 86 9.51 7.46 16.57
C GLU A 86 10.28 7.16 15.29
N ILE A 87 10.53 5.89 14.98
CA ILE A 87 11.22 5.47 13.76
C ILE A 87 10.19 4.95 12.77
N ALA A 88 10.22 5.48 11.55
CA ALA A 88 9.41 5.01 10.45
C ALA A 88 10.27 4.74 9.21
N ILE A 89 9.96 3.65 8.50
CA ILE A 89 10.55 3.33 7.20
C ILE A 89 9.45 3.46 6.18
N LEU A 90 9.68 4.26 5.16
CA LEU A 90 8.73 4.49 4.07
C LEU A 90 9.27 3.84 2.80
N THR A 91 8.47 3.02 2.16
CA THR A 91 8.80 2.40 0.88
C THR A 91 7.78 2.78 -0.18
N ARG A 92 8.17 2.83 -1.43
CA ARG A 92 7.27 3.15 -2.54
C ARG A 92 6.39 1.96 -2.92
N ALA A 93 6.91 0.76 -2.81
CA ALA A 93 6.24 -0.47 -3.22
C ALA A 93 6.37 -1.58 -2.17
N SER A 94 5.34 -2.40 -2.03
CA SER A 94 5.26 -3.44 -1.00
C SER A 94 6.30 -4.56 -1.15
N PHE A 95 6.81 -4.80 -2.35
CA PHE A 95 7.85 -5.82 -2.54
C PHE A 95 9.17 -5.45 -1.85
N GLN A 96 9.43 -4.15 -1.64
CA GLN A 96 10.62 -3.66 -0.94
C GLN A 96 10.63 -4.02 0.56
N PHE A 97 9.48 -4.32 1.14
CA PHE A 97 9.42 -4.73 2.55
C PHE A 97 10.09 -6.06 2.82
N LYS A 98 10.10 -6.98 1.86
CA LYS A 98 10.50 -8.36 2.10
C LYS A 98 11.92 -8.46 2.69
N GLU A 99 12.90 -7.89 2.03
CA GLU A 99 14.30 -7.96 2.47
C GLU A 99 14.51 -7.23 3.82
N ILE A 100 13.78 -6.13 4.04
CA ILE A 100 13.81 -5.39 5.32
C ILE A 100 13.19 -6.24 6.44
N GLU A 101 12.04 -6.89 6.20
CA GLU A 101 11.38 -7.75 7.17
C GLU A 101 12.24 -8.97 7.51
N ASP A 102 12.81 -9.65 6.51
CA ASP A 102 13.70 -10.79 6.69
C ASP A 102 14.92 -10.42 7.55
N ARG A 103 15.50 -9.23 7.28
CA ARG A 103 16.59 -8.70 8.07
C ARG A 103 16.19 -8.38 9.51
N PHE A 104 15.03 -7.77 9.73
CA PHE A 104 14.54 -7.44 11.06
C PHE A 104 14.22 -8.67 11.89
N ILE A 105 13.68 -9.73 11.28
CA ILE A 105 13.47 -11.02 11.93
C ILE A 105 14.82 -11.61 12.36
N LYS A 106 15.80 -11.64 11.45
CA LYS A 106 17.15 -12.15 11.73
C LYS A 106 17.84 -11.39 12.86
N ASP A 107 17.66 -10.07 12.90
CA ASP A 107 18.28 -9.18 13.88
C ASP A 107 17.43 -8.98 15.15
N ASN A 108 16.30 -9.66 15.27
CA ASN A 108 15.33 -9.54 16.36
C ASN A 108 14.85 -8.09 16.60
N ILE A 109 14.71 -7.32 15.53
CA ILE A 109 14.17 -5.96 15.56
C ILE A 109 12.65 -6.06 15.46
N LYS A 110 11.91 -5.62 16.49
CA LYS A 110 10.45 -5.62 16.47
C LYS A 110 9.93 -4.47 15.60
N TYR A 111 9.03 -4.79 14.67
CA TYR A 111 8.43 -3.83 13.73
C TYR A 111 6.92 -4.07 13.55
N ARG A 112 6.27 -3.14 12.89
CA ARG A 112 4.88 -3.25 12.43
C ARG A 112 4.75 -2.69 11.01
N VAL A 113 4.21 -3.46 10.08
CA VAL A 113 3.85 -2.97 8.74
C VAL A 113 2.51 -2.25 8.83
N VAL A 114 2.46 -1.02 8.30
CA VAL A 114 1.27 -0.18 8.25
C VAL A 114 0.93 0.12 6.79
N GLY A 115 -0.34 -0.07 6.42
CA GLY A 115 -0.81 0.22 5.06
C GLY A 115 -0.44 -0.82 4.00
N GLY A 116 0.31 -1.85 4.36
CA GLY A 116 0.52 -3.03 3.51
C GLY A 116 -0.67 -3.99 3.62
N LEU A 117 -1.15 -4.52 2.48
CA LEU A 117 -2.03 -5.67 2.53
C LEU A 117 -1.26 -6.83 3.15
N LYS A 118 -1.76 -7.39 4.25
CA LYS A 118 -1.22 -8.62 4.81
C LYS A 118 -1.17 -9.67 3.70
N PHE A 119 -0.19 -10.57 3.74
CA PHE A 119 -0.01 -11.60 2.70
C PHE A 119 -1.33 -12.26 2.31
N TYR A 120 -2.12 -12.71 3.28
CA TYR A 120 -3.42 -13.35 3.07
C TYR A 120 -4.54 -12.41 2.60
N GLU A 121 -4.33 -11.11 2.61
CA GLU A 121 -5.29 -10.11 2.12
C GLU A 121 -5.08 -9.76 0.65
N ARG A 122 -3.96 -10.17 0.06
CA ARG A 122 -3.66 -9.97 -1.36
C ARG A 122 -4.67 -10.73 -2.21
N LYS A 123 -5.08 -10.11 -3.31
CA LYS A 123 -6.10 -10.67 -4.22
C LYS A 123 -5.72 -12.08 -4.68
N GLU A 124 -4.50 -12.25 -5.15
CA GLU A 124 -3.95 -13.50 -5.69
C GLU A 124 -3.97 -14.61 -4.65
N ILE A 125 -3.65 -14.28 -3.42
CA ILE A 125 -3.64 -15.24 -2.30
C ILE A 125 -5.07 -15.64 -1.92
N LYS A 126 -5.99 -14.66 -1.84
CA LYS A 126 -7.41 -14.95 -1.60
C LYS A 126 -8.02 -15.80 -2.71
N ASP A 127 -7.62 -15.57 -3.96
CA ASP A 127 -8.08 -16.35 -5.10
C ASP A 127 -7.56 -17.80 -5.01
N ALA A 128 -6.26 -17.99 -4.70
CA ALA A 128 -5.69 -19.32 -4.48
C ALA A 128 -6.36 -20.07 -3.31
N ILE A 129 -6.56 -19.38 -2.18
CA ILE A 129 -7.25 -19.95 -1.02
C ILE A 129 -8.70 -20.37 -1.40
N ALA A 130 -9.40 -19.57 -2.19
CA ALA A 130 -10.76 -19.90 -2.63
C ALA A 130 -10.79 -21.18 -3.47
N TYR A 131 -9.80 -21.44 -4.33
CA TYR A 131 -9.67 -22.72 -5.02
C TYR A 131 -9.51 -23.90 -4.05
N PHE A 132 -8.64 -23.76 -3.05
CA PHE A 132 -8.47 -24.83 -2.04
C PHE A 132 -9.75 -25.05 -1.21
N ARG A 133 -10.47 -23.97 -0.85
CA ARG A 133 -11.72 -24.06 -0.11
C ARG A 133 -12.77 -24.87 -0.88
N ILE A 134 -12.93 -24.65 -2.18
CA ILE A 134 -13.86 -25.41 -3.03
C ILE A 134 -13.45 -26.88 -3.15
N LEU A 135 -12.17 -27.22 -3.16
CA LEU A 135 -11.72 -28.61 -3.15
C LEU A 135 -12.12 -29.35 -1.87
N VAL A 136 -12.12 -28.65 -0.74
CA VAL A 136 -12.48 -29.20 0.57
C VAL A 136 -14.00 -29.17 0.80
N ASN A 137 -14.64 -28.05 0.44
CA ASN A 137 -16.07 -27.84 0.63
C ASN A 137 -16.69 -27.25 -0.63
N LYS A 138 -17.45 -28.06 -1.36
CA LYS A 138 -18.14 -27.65 -2.60
C LYS A 138 -19.33 -26.72 -2.37
N ASP A 139 -19.82 -26.63 -1.13
CA ASP A 139 -20.96 -25.77 -0.77
C ASP A 139 -20.53 -24.37 -0.35
N ASP A 140 -19.24 -24.06 -0.46
CA ASP A 140 -18.71 -22.73 -0.21
C ASP A 140 -19.00 -21.78 -1.38
N ASN A 141 -20.22 -21.27 -1.43
CA ASN A 141 -20.71 -20.41 -2.51
C ASN A 141 -19.84 -19.14 -2.65
N LEU A 142 -19.37 -18.55 -1.54
CA LEU A 142 -18.54 -17.35 -1.59
C LEU A 142 -17.17 -17.61 -2.22
N ALA A 143 -16.57 -18.75 -1.91
CA ALA A 143 -15.32 -19.15 -2.55
C ALA A 143 -15.52 -19.42 -4.04
N LEU A 144 -16.62 -20.07 -4.42
CA LEU A 144 -16.95 -20.34 -5.83
C LEU A 144 -17.20 -19.07 -6.62
N GLU A 145 -18.03 -18.15 -6.14
CA GLU A 145 -18.27 -16.85 -6.80
C GLU A 145 -16.98 -16.08 -7.05
N ARG A 146 -16.04 -16.16 -6.11
CA ARG A 146 -14.75 -15.50 -6.24
C ARG A 146 -13.92 -16.04 -7.41
N ILE A 147 -13.94 -17.34 -7.65
CA ILE A 147 -13.05 -18.00 -8.63
C ILE A 147 -13.73 -18.39 -9.93
N ILE A 148 -15.05 -18.35 -10.00
CA ILE A 148 -15.82 -18.86 -11.16
C ILE A 148 -15.38 -18.20 -12.47
N ASN A 149 -15.01 -16.93 -12.43
CA ASN A 149 -14.50 -16.19 -13.58
C ASN A 149 -13.04 -15.72 -13.42
N ASN A 150 -12.28 -16.35 -12.57
CA ASN A 150 -10.86 -16.10 -12.35
C ASN A 150 -10.06 -17.42 -12.43
N PRO A 151 -9.27 -17.66 -13.50
CA PRO A 151 -9.07 -16.83 -14.69
C PRO A 151 -10.36 -16.61 -15.50
N LYS A 152 -10.36 -15.61 -16.37
CA LYS A 152 -11.54 -15.26 -17.18
C LYS A 152 -12.04 -16.47 -17.99
N ARG A 153 -13.31 -16.85 -17.79
CA ARG A 153 -14.00 -17.97 -18.46
C ARG A 153 -15.23 -17.53 -19.25
N GLY A 154 -15.42 -16.21 -19.42
CA GLY A 154 -16.62 -15.66 -20.08
C GLY A 154 -17.88 -15.65 -19.21
N ILE A 155 -17.80 -16.00 -17.93
CA ILE A 155 -18.93 -16.03 -17.02
C ILE A 155 -19.12 -14.62 -16.45
N GLY A 156 -20.09 -13.88 -16.97
CA GLY A 156 -20.43 -12.54 -16.50
C GLY A 156 -21.36 -12.56 -15.28
N ILE A 157 -21.57 -11.39 -14.69
CA ILE A 157 -22.42 -11.20 -13.50
C ILE A 157 -23.85 -11.73 -13.74
N SER A 158 -24.40 -11.56 -14.95
CA SER A 158 -25.72 -12.03 -15.30
C SER A 158 -25.86 -13.58 -15.25
N TYR A 159 -24.80 -14.30 -15.59
CA TYR A 159 -24.76 -15.76 -15.45
C TYR A 159 -24.70 -16.18 -13.98
N ILE A 160 -23.86 -15.52 -13.19
CA ILE A 160 -23.74 -15.79 -11.76
C ILE A 160 -25.08 -15.56 -11.06
N SER A 161 -25.81 -14.50 -11.41
CA SER A 161 -27.14 -14.22 -10.86
C SER A 161 -28.16 -15.32 -11.20
N LYS A 162 -28.15 -15.84 -12.43
CA LYS A 162 -29.02 -16.95 -12.83
C LYS A 162 -28.70 -18.26 -12.09
N PHE A 163 -27.40 -18.55 -11.91
CA PHE A 163 -26.99 -19.73 -11.14
C PHE A 163 -27.40 -19.62 -9.67
N ASN A 164 -27.25 -18.44 -9.07
CA ASN A 164 -27.68 -18.18 -7.70
C ASN A 164 -29.21 -18.32 -7.56
N GLU A 165 -30.00 -17.77 -8.49
CA GLU A 165 -31.44 -17.90 -8.50
C GLU A 165 -31.88 -19.38 -8.61
N TYR A 166 -31.27 -20.14 -9.53
CA TYR A 166 -31.55 -21.56 -9.70
C TYR A 166 -31.16 -22.37 -8.45
N ALA A 167 -30.01 -22.09 -7.87
CA ALA A 167 -29.55 -22.73 -6.64
C ALA A 167 -30.50 -22.48 -5.48
N ASN A 168 -30.95 -21.24 -5.29
CA ASN A 168 -31.90 -20.87 -4.23
C ASN A 168 -33.29 -21.56 -4.42
N ASN A 169 -33.79 -21.60 -5.66
CA ASN A 169 -35.09 -22.19 -5.95
C ASN A 169 -35.12 -23.71 -5.76
N ASN A 170 -33.97 -24.38 -5.83
CA ASN A 170 -33.87 -25.84 -5.73
C ASN A 170 -33.18 -26.31 -4.44
N ASN A 171 -32.80 -25.39 -3.52
CA ASN A 171 -32.01 -25.68 -2.32
C ASN A 171 -30.67 -26.36 -2.64
N PHE A 172 -30.03 -25.99 -3.73
CA PHE A 172 -28.72 -26.47 -4.14
C PHE A 172 -27.62 -25.49 -3.72
N SER A 173 -26.41 -26.01 -3.61
CA SER A 173 -25.24 -25.11 -3.59
C SER A 173 -25.02 -24.51 -5.00
N LEU A 174 -24.29 -23.39 -5.05
CA LEU A 174 -23.93 -22.79 -6.34
C LEU A 174 -23.12 -23.78 -7.20
N PHE A 175 -22.28 -24.61 -6.58
CA PHE A 175 -21.50 -25.64 -7.28
C PHE A 175 -22.39 -26.72 -7.89
N GLU A 176 -23.42 -27.12 -7.20
CA GLU A 176 -24.39 -28.10 -7.72
C GLU A 176 -25.18 -27.51 -8.86
N SER A 177 -25.62 -26.28 -8.79
CA SER A 177 -26.37 -25.60 -9.85
C SER A 177 -25.62 -25.56 -11.19
N LEU A 178 -24.29 -25.54 -11.17
CA LEU A 178 -23.46 -25.57 -12.39
C LEU A 178 -23.54 -26.90 -13.17
N LYS A 179 -24.05 -27.98 -12.57
CA LYS A 179 -24.18 -29.28 -13.24
C LYS A 179 -25.42 -29.37 -14.12
N TYR A 180 -26.39 -28.49 -13.90
CA TYR A 180 -27.71 -28.54 -14.53
C TYR A 180 -27.92 -27.42 -15.57
N HIS A 181 -26.87 -26.65 -15.82
CA HIS A 181 -26.85 -25.59 -16.82
C HIS A 181 -25.62 -25.74 -17.72
#